data_767d9f5978760c157f6e4b8292a25c39
#
_entry.id   767d9f5978760c157f6e4b8292a25c39
#
_cell.length_a   1.000
_cell.length_b   1.000
_cell.length_c   1.000
_cell.angle_alpha   90.00
_cell.angle_beta   90.00
_cell.angle_gamma   90.00
#
_symmetry.space_group_name_H-M   'P 1'
#
loop_
_entity.id
_entity.type
_entity.pdbx_description
1 polymer ?
#
loop_
_entity_poly.entity_id
_entity_poly.type
_entity_poly.pdbx_seq_one_letter_code
_entity_poly.pdbx_strand_id
1 'polypeptide(L)'
;MFDFGSAIRNEGGVKGRNNKGLVTMDRKIRKDAFYVYKAHWSDEKFVHVAGERFVDRPLGEQKIKVYSNCDTVTLTVNGESVEMQGDKVFEFDAVIKEGENVITAVSGDCTHEIKVNGTDIPNPSYVLPEGCESFVRNWFSESDEINPDNLSLEDNLGDILFNSEVQRLIKNHAGVTLDSPVLKPLGKIPLKPISKIASKLGAGELVSMGNQFLQTIKKD
;
A
#
# COMPACT_ATOMS: atom_id res chain seq x y z
N MET A 1 6.86 10.19 -15.66
CA MET A 1 6.26 10.71 -14.39
C MET A 1 7.32 10.63 -13.29
N PHE A 2 7.56 11.69 -12.54
CA PHE A 2 8.56 11.78 -11.46
C PHE A 2 7.92 12.36 -10.19
N ASP A 3 8.54 12.14 -9.05
CA ASP A 3 8.13 12.76 -7.79
C ASP A 3 8.29 14.27 -7.86
N PHE A 4 7.44 14.99 -7.16
CA PHE A 4 7.50 16.46 -7.13
C PHE A 4 7.08 17.01 -5.76
N GLY A 5 7.45 18.27 -5.49
CA GLY A 5 7.00 18.98 -4.31
C GLY A 5 5.50 19.29 -4.35
N SER A 6 4.85 19.28 -3.20
CA SER A 6 3.44 19.63 -3.06
C SER A 6 3.20 20.34 -1.73
N ALA A 7 2.62 21.54 -1.78
CA ALA A 7 2.39 22.34 -0.58
C ALA A 7 1.40 21.69 0.40
N ILE A 8 0.49 20.85 -0.10
CA ILE A 8 -0.63 20.29 0.67
C ILE A 8 -0.50 18.80 0.99
N ARG A 9 0.57 18.13 0.54
CA ARG A 9 0.75 16.69 0.74
C ARG A 9 1.91 16.38 1.68
N ASN A 10 1.72 15.33 2.47
CA ASN A 10 2.73 14.76 3.34
C ASN A 10 2.78 13.25 3.06
N GLU A 11 3.71 12.82 2.23
CA GLU A 11 3.86 11.41 1.89
C GLU A 11 5.20 10.88 2.40
N GLY A 12 5.19 9.66 2.96
CA GLY A 12 6.37 9.04 3.55
C GLY A 12 6.95 9.83 4.74
N GLY A 13 6.08 10.48 5.54
CA GLY A 13 6.50 11.26 6.71
C GLY A 13 7.18 12.60 6.38
N VAL A 14 7.29 12.98 5.11
CA VAL A 14 7.94 14.22 4.67
C VAL A 14 6.92 15.23 4.20
N LYS A 15 6.89 16.39 4.86
CA LYS A 15 5.99 17.50 4.50
C LYS A 15 6.34 18.07 3.12
N GLY A 16 5.31 18.36 2.34
CA GLY A 16 5.47 18.99 1.03
C GLY A 16 5.94 18.05 -0.07
N ARG A 17 5.77 16.73 0.10
CA ARG A 17 6.27 15.71 -0.83
C ARG A 17 5.13 14.89 -1.44
N ASN A 18 5.24 14.65 -2.74
CA ASN A 18 4.40 13.71 -3.49
C ASN A 18 5.30 12.60 -4.07
N ASN A 19 5.09 11.36 -3.64
CA ASN A 19 5.90 10.19 -3.99
C ASN A 19 5.29 9.33 -5.10
N LYS A 20 4.27 9.80 -5.82
CA LYS A 20 3.54 9.02 -6.83
C LYS A 20 4.24 8.92 -8.20
N GLY A 21 5.45 9.45 -8.32
CA GLY A 21 6.26 9.32 -9.53
C GLY A 21 6.83 7.91 -9.70
N LEU A 22 7.14 7.54 -10.93
CA LEU A 22 7.87 6.32 -11.28
C LEU A 22 9.37 6.44 -11.03
N VAL A 23 9.87 7.67 -10.96
CA VAL A 23 11.24 8.01 -10.64
C VAL A 23 11.26 9.09 -9.55
N THR A 24 12.38 9.19 -8.85
CA THR A 24 12.58 10.22 -7.82
C THR A 24 12.59 11.64 -8.40
N MET A 25 12.42 12.65 -7.56
CA MET A 25 12.36 14.04 -7.97
C MET A 25 13.63 14.51 -8.70
N ASP A 26 14.79 14.02 -8.28
CA ASP A 26 16.09 14.25 -8.94
C ASP A 26 16.31 13.41 -10.18
N ARG A 27 15.35 12.53 -10.51
CA ARG A 27 15.34 11.62 -11.67
C ARG A 27 16.46 10.57 -11.68
N LYS A 28 17.18 10.38 -10.59
CA LYS A 28 18.31 9.45 -10.52
C LYS A 28 17.89 8.01 -10.25
N ILE A 29 16.80 7.81 -9.50
CA ILE A 29 16.35 6.48 -9.08
C ILE A 29 15.03 6.13 -9.79
N ARG A 30 15.03 5.01 -10.49
CA ARG A 30 13.82 4.35 -10.98
C ARG A 30 13.26 3.51 -9.84
N LYS A 31 11.98 3.70 -9.53
CA LYS A 31 11.29 2.94 -8.50
C LYS A 31 10.79 1.61 -9.06
N ASP A 32 10.43 0.66 -8.22
CA ASP A 32 9.87 -0.62 -8.65
C ASP A 32 8.66 -0.45 -9.57
N ALA A 33 7.80 0.55 -9.31
CA ALA A 33 6.69 0.90 -10.20
C ALA A 33 7.14 1.22 -11.64
N PHE A 34 8.32 1.79 -11.86
CA PHE A 34 8.85 2.01 -13.20
C PHE A 34 9.00 0.70 -13.97
N TYR A 35 9.50 -0.34 -13.33
CA TYR A 35 9.74 -1.63 -13.96
C TYR A 35 8.44 -2.40 -14.21
N VAL A 36 7.41 -2.21 -13.39
CA VAL A 36 6.06 -2.71 -13.71
C VAL A 36 5.55 -2.11 -15.02
N TYR A 37 5.64 -0.78 -15.18
CA TYR A 37 5.25 -0.13 -16.44
C TYR A 37 6.15 -0.56 -17.60
N LYS A 38 7.47 -0.69 -17.38
CA LYS A 38 8.39 -1.19 -18.41
C LYS A 38 7.99 -2.59 -18.85
N ALA A 39 7.59 -3.48 -17.96
CA ALA A 39 7.15 -4.83 -18.29
C ALA A 39 5.93 -4.86 -19.21
N HIS A 40 5.01 -3.89 -19.07
CA HIS A 40 3.79 -3.83 -19.87
C HIS A 40 3.98 -3.09 -21.21
N TRP A 41 4.88 -2.12 -21.29
CA TRP A 41 4.92 -1.17 -22.40
C TRP A 41 6.20 -1.20 -23.24
N SER A 42 7.24 -1.92 -22.81
CA SER A 42 8.52 -1.99 -23.53
C SER A 42 8.64 -3.28 -24.28
N ASP A 43 9.15 -3.20 -25.53
CA ASP A 43 9.56 -4.37 -26.31
C ASP A 43 10.99 -4.83 -25.96
N GLU A 44 11.79 -3.96 -25.32
CA GLU A 44 13.13 -4.32 -24.83
C GLU A 44 13.03 -5.34 -23.71
N LYS A 45 13.57 -6.54 -23.95
CA LYS A 45 13.58 -7.61 -22.93
C LYS A 45 14.41 -7.20 -21.73
N PHE A 46 13.90 -7.51 -20.54
CA PHE A 46 14.59 -7.24 -19.28
C PHE A 46 14.09 -8.14 -18.15
N VAL A 47 14.86 -8.22 -17.10
CA VAL A 47 14.46 -8.70 -15.77
C VAL A 47 14.85 -7.68 -14.71
N HIS A 48 14.09 -7.56 -13.64
CA HIS A 48 14.40 -6.68 -12.52
C HIS A 48 13.89 -7.27 -11.21
N VAL A 49 14.79 -7.51 -10.27
CA VAL A 49 14.45 -7.93 -8.91
C VAL A 49 13.99 -6.70 -8.13
N ALA A 50 12.78 -6.73 -7.61
CA ALA A 50 12.18 -5.62 -6.89
C ALA A 50 12.81 -5.42 -5.50
N GLY A 51 12.73 -4.19 -5.01
CA GLY A 51 13.15 -3.85 -3.64
C GLY A 51 14.66 -3.77 -3.45
N GLU A 52 15.46 -3.53 -4.49
CA GLU A 52 16.92 -3.47 -4.39
C GLU A 52 17.44 -2.45 -3.38
N ARG A 53 16.66 -1.41 -3.09
CA ARG A 53 17.01 -0.36 -2.12
C ARG A 53 16.80 -0.77 -0.66
N PHE A 54 16.07 -1.85 -0.40
CA PHE A 54 15.88 -2.42 0.92
C PHE A 54 16.96 -3.48 1.16
N VAL A 55 18.15 -3.02 1.52
CA VAL A 55 19.31 -3.87 1.71
C VAL A 55 19.15 -4.72 2.98
N ASP A 56 18.82 -4.09 4.11
CA ASP A 56 18.61 -4.80 5.38
C ASP A 56 17.19 -5.38 5.44
N ARG A 57 17.10 -6.71 5.35
CA ARG A 57 15.84 -7.46 5.30
C ARG A 57 15.66 -8.36 6.51
N PRO A 58 14.41 -8.64 6.91
CA PRO A 58 14.17 -9.63 7.97
C PRO A 58 14.62 -11.01 7.53
N LEU A 59 14.97 -11.84 8.51
CA LEU A 59 15.33 -13.24 8.30
C LEU A 59 14.09 -14.08 7.97
N GLY A 60 14.32 -15.23 7.32
CA GLY A 60 13.31 -16.25 7.06
C GLY A 60 12.64 -16.13 5.69
N GLU A 61 11.45 -16.73 5.60
CA GLU A 61 10.69 -16.78 4.34
C GLU A 61 10.19 -15.40 3.90
N GLN A 62 10.44 -15.08 2.65
CA GLN A 62 10.02 -13.83 2.02
C GLN A 62 9.55 -14.06 0.59
N LYS A 63 8.60 -13.24 0.13
CA LYS A 63 8.24 -13.17 -1.28
C LYS A 63 9.14 -12.19 -2.01
N ILE A 64 9.89 -12.72 -2.98
CA ILE A 64 10.73 -11.93 -3.88
C ILE A 64 9.96 -11.69 -5.17
N LYS A 65 9.74 -10.43 -5.52
CA LYS A 65 9.11 -10.05 -6.78
C LYS A 65 10.16 -9.77 -7.85
N VAL A 66 9.87 -10.26 -9.06
CA VAL A 66 10.66 -9.95 -10.25
C VAL A 66 9.73 -9.39 -11.32
N TYR A 67 10.11 -8.28 -11.92
CA TYR A 67 9.38 -7.68 -13.04
C TYR A 67 10.12 -8.01 -14.34
N SER A 68 9.39 -8.51 -15.32
CA SER A 68 9.94 -8.89 -16.61
C SER A 68 8.86 -8.85 -17.69
N ASN A 69 9.26 -8.61 -18.95
CA ASN A 69 8.42 -8.82 -20.13
C ASN A 69 8.80 -10.11 -20.88
N CYS A 70 9.49 -11.02 -20.22
CA CYS A 70 9.77 -12.37 -20.71
C CYS A 70 8.75 -13.35 -20.12
N ASP A 71 8.57 -14.50 -20.77
CA ASP A 71 7.56 -15.50 -20.36
C ASP A 71 8.05 -16.42 -19.24
N THR A 72 9.38 -16.53 -19.08
CA THR A 72 10.01 -17.40 -18.08
C THR A 72 11.13 -16.66 -17.38
N VAL A 73 11.16 -16.76 -16.06
CA VAL A 73 12.21 -16.18 -15.20
C VAL A 73 12.73 -17.25 -14.26
N THR A 74 14.05 -17.35 -14.15
CA THR A 74 14.75 -18.14 -13.14
C THR A 74 15.26 -17.22 -12.05
N LEU A 75 14.84 -17.43 -10.81
CA LEU A 75 15.38 -16.74 -9.63
C LEU A 75 16.35 -17.67 -8.91
N THR A 76 17.54 -17.17 -8.63
CA THR A 76 18.55 -17.85 -7.81
C THR A 76 18.77 -17.05 -6.53
N VAL A 77 18.62 -17.69 -5.38
CA VAL A 77 18.90 -17.10 -4.07
C VAL A 77 19.93 -17.99 -3.36
N ASN A 78 21.09 -17.44 -3.07
CA ASN A 78 22.19 -18.16 -2.40
C ASN A 78 22.55 -19.51 -3.04
N GLY A 79 22.43 -19.60 -4.37
CA GLY A 79 22.74 -20.82 -5.14
C GLY A 79 21.57 -21.78 -5.34
N GLU A 80 20.43 -21.55 -4.70
CA GLU A 80 19.19 -22.31 -4.93
C GLU A 80 18.36 -21.62 -6.01
N SER A 81 18.00 -22.35 -7.09
CA SER A 81 17.33 -21.79 -8.26
C SER A 81 15.91 -22.32 -8.41
N VAL A 82 14.98 -21.45 -8.74
CA VAL A 82 13.59 -21.77 -9.07
C VAL A 82 13.22 -21.08 -10.38
N GLU A 83 12.68 -21.85 -11.33
CA GLU A 83 12.16 -21.32 -12.59
C GLU A 83 10.63 -21.18 -12.51
N MET A 84 10.12 -20.09 -13.03
CA MET A 84 8.69 -19.81 -13.09
C MET A 84 8.30 -19.28 -14.47
N GLN A 85 7.18 -19.78 -14.99
CA GLN A 85 6.48 -19.19 -16.13
C GLN A 85 5.40 -18.22 -15.62
N GLY A 86 5.27 -17.08 -16.26
CA GLY A 86 4.33 -16.06 -15.82
C GLY A 86 4.22 -14.90 -16.81
N ASP A 87 3.59 -13.82 -16.37
CA ASP A 87 3.43 -12.61 -17.15
C ASP A 87 3.65 -11.37 -16.28
N LYS A 88 4.62 -10.56 -16.63
CA LYS A 88 4.99 -9.24 -16.08
C LYS A 88 5.44 -9.22 -14.63
N VAL A 89 4.78 -9.95 -13.73
CA VAL A 89 5.10 -10.00 -12.30
C VAL A 89 5.26 -11.45 -11.87
N PHE A 90 6.44 -11.80 -11.39
CA PHE A 90 6.79 -13.12 -10.89
C PHE A 90 6.99 -13.02 -9.38
N GLU A 91 6.36 -13.89 -8.60
CA GLU A 91 6.51 -13.94 -7.14
C GLU A 91 7.12 -15.28 -6.73
N PHE A 92 8.29 -15.22 -6.14
CA PHE A 92 9.04 -16.39 -5.67
C PHE A 92 9.07 -16.41 -4.14
N ASP A 93 8.87 -17.56 -3.55
CA ASP A 93 9.15 -17.78 -2.14
C ASP A 93 10.63 -18.12 -1.98
N ALA A 94 11.33 -17.41 -1.10
CA ALA A 94 12.76 -17.58 -0.85
C ALA A 94 13.08 -17.35 0.62
N VAL A 95 14.16 -17.99 1.08
CA VAL A 95 14.63 -17.85 2.46
C VAL A 95 15.84 -16.91 2.51
N ILE A 96 15.70 -15.80 3.25
CA ILE A 96 16.80 -14.88 3.54
C ILE A 96 17.51 -15.38 4.81
N LYS A 97 18.82 -15.67 4.65
CA LYS A 97 19.71 -16.12 5.73
C LYS A 97 20.41 -14.92 6.36
N GLU A 98 20.93 -15.09 7.56
CA GLU A 98 21.73 -14.06 8.23
C GLU A 98 22.96 -13.66 7.40
N GLY A 99 23.24 -12.36 7.32
CA GLY A 99 24.33 -11.80 6.55
C GLY A 99 23.99 -11.59 5.05
N GLU A 100 25.02 -11.59 4.20
CA GLU A 100 24.87 -11.33 2.77
C GLU A 100 24.09 -12.44 2.07
N ASN A 101 23.07 -12.07 1.32
CA ASN A 101 22.31 -12.92 0.41
C ASN A 101 22.42 -12.34 -1.00
N VAL A 102 22.73 -13.18 -1.97
CA VAL A 102 22.78 -12.83 -3.39
C VAL A 102 21.51 -13.33 -4.05
N ILE A 103 20.79 -12.43 -4.70
CA ILE A 103 19.52 -12.70 -5.39
C ILE A 103 19.72 -12.34 -6.87
N THR A 104 19.66 -13.33 -7.74
CA THR A 104 19.88 -13.16 -9.18
C THR A 104 18.65 -13.63 -9.95
N ALA A 105 18.12 -12.79 -10.82
CA ALA A 105 17.06 -13.14 -11.76
C ALA A 105 17.61 -13.19 -13.17
N VAL A 106 17.26 -14.24 -13.92
CA VAL A 106 17.71 -14.48 -15.29
C VAL A 106 16.54 -14.84 -16.19
N SER A 107 16.54 -14.32 -17.42
CA SER A 107 15.65 -14.75 -18.50
C SER A 107 16.33 -14.52 -19.85
N GLY A 108 16.67 -15.58 -20.56
CA GLY A 108 17.50 -15.52 -21.76
C GLY A 108 18.83 -14.81 -21.48
N ASP A 109 19.12 -13.76 -22.23
CA ASP A 109 20.37 -12.97 -22.07
C ASP A 109 20.21 -11.85 -21.02
N CYS A 110 19.04 -11.69 -20.42
CA CYS A 110 18.78 -10.66 -19.41
C CYS A 110 19.11 -11.18 -18.02
N THR A 111 19.87 -10.40 -17.26
CA THR A 111 20.23 -10.72 -15.87
C THR A 111 20.13 -9.49 -14.99
N HIS A 112 19.64 -9.66 -13.78
CA HIS A 112 19.66 -8.63 -12.74
C HIS A 112 20.00 -9.28 -11.40
N GLU A 113 21.01 -8.76 -10.73
CA GLU A 113 21.50 -9.25 -9.44
C GLU A 113 21.41 -8.14 -8.41
N ILE A 114 20.95 -8.49 -7.21
CA ILE A 114 20.99 -7.64 -6.02
C ILE A 114 21.62 -8.38 -4.86
N LYS A 115 22.20 -7.61 -3.94
CA LYS A 115 22.73 -8.10 -2.67
C LYS A 115 21.94 -7.51 -1.54
N VAL A 116 21.47 -8.36 -0.64
CA VAL A 116 20.73 -7.96 0.55
C VAL A 116 21.37 -8.56 1.80
N ASN A 117 21.21 -7.90 2.92
CA ASN A 117 21.71 -8.33 4.22
C ASN A 117 20.55 -8.81 5.08
N GLY A 118 20.52 -10.09 5.41
CA GLY A 118 19.55 -10.65 6.36
C GLY A 118 19.93 -10.30 7.79
N THR A 119 19.00 -9.70 8.54
CA THR A 119 19.26 -9.23 9.90
C THR A 119 18.00 -9.26 10.77
N ASP A 120 18.19 -9.40 12.09
CA ASP A 120 17.11 -9.29 13.08
C ASP A 120 16.61 -7.84 13.24
N ILE A 121 17.39 -6.85 12.78
CA ILE A 121 17.02 -5.43 12.80
C ILE A 121 16.91 -4.92 11.37
N PRO A 122 15.82 -5.27 10.67
CA PRO A 122 15.62 -4.84 9.29
C PRO A 122 15.37 -3.33 9.20
N ASN A 123 15.53 -2.79 7.99
CA ASN A 123 15.18 -1.40 7.74
C ASN A 123 13.70 -1.17 8.09
N PRO A 124 13.38 -0.26 9.02
CA PRO A 124 12.00 -0.02 9.46
C PRO A 124 11.07 0.46 8.34
N SER A 125 11.63 0.98 7.23
CA SER A 125 10.85 1.35 6.04
C SER A 125 10.42 0.15 5.19
N TYR A 126 10.92 -1.06 5.48
CA TYR A 126 10.55 -2.27 4.76
C TYR A 126 9.20 -2.82 5.20
N VAL A 127 8.84 -2.59 6.43
CA VAL A 127 7.55 -2.99 7.00
C VAL A 127 6.68 -1.75 7.16
N LEU A 128 5.47 -1.79 6.65
CA LEU A 128 4.50 -0.71 6.92
C LEU A 128 4.25 -0.67 8.44
N PRO A 129 4.33 0.51 9.07
CA PRO A 129 3.93 0.65 10.45
C PRO A 129 2.51 0.11 10.66
N GLU A 130 2.28 -0.52 11.80
CA GLU A 130 0.96 -1.02 12.18
C GLU A 130 -0.08 0.10 12.09
N GLY A 131 -1.18 -0.13 11.37
CA GLY A 131 -2.21 0.87 11.11
C GLY A 131 -1.96 1.81 9.93
N CYS A 132 -0.85 1.65 9.19
CA CYS A 132 -0.61 2.35 7.92
C CYS A 132 -1.16 1.58 6.71
N GLU A 133 -2.25 0.89 6.88
CA GLU A 133 -2.93 0.19 5.80
C GLU A 133 -3.38 1.19 4.73
N SER A 134 -3.17 0.82 3.48
CA SER A 134 -3.56 1.65 2.35
C SER A 134 -5.08 1.69 2.23
N PHE A 135 -5.67 2.87 2.31
CA PHE A 135 -7.07 3.09 1.96
C PHE A 135 -7.31 3.07 0.44
N VAL A 136 -6.45 2.41 -0.33
CA VAL A 136 -6.66 2.27 -1.77
C VAL A 136 -7.83 1.33 -1.99
N ARG A 137 -8.92 1.90 -2.42
CA ARG A 137 -10.13 1.17 -2.75
C ARG A 137 -10.19 0.87 -4.23
N ASN A 138 -10.70 -0.31 -4.57
CA ASN A 138 -11.02 -0.65 -5.94
C ASN A 138 -12.33 0.04 -6.36
N TRP A 139 -12.22 1.12 -7.07
CA TRP A 139 -13.34 1.92 -7.60
C TRP A 139 -14.29 1.13 -8.52
N PHE A 140 -13.85 -0.04 -8.99
CA PHE A 140 -14.59 -0.87 -9.94
C PHE A 140 -15.39 -2.01 -9.29
N SER A 141 -15.28 -2.18 -7.97
CA SER A 141 -15.99 -3.24 -7.23
C SER A 141 -17.09 -2.69 -6.34
N GLU A 142 -17.73 -1.60 -6.74
CA GLU A 142 -18.81 -1.02 -5.95
C GLU A 142 -20.05 -1.90 -6.03
N SER A 143 -20.42 -2.53 -4.92
CA SER A 143 -21.76 -2.97 -4.68
C SER A 143 -22.48 -1.88 -3.88
N ASP A 144 -23.67 -1.50 -4.32
CA ASP A 144 -24.56 -0.59 -3.56
C ASP A 144 -25.15 -1.28 -2.32
N GLU A 145 -24.83 -2.54 -2.10
CA GLU A 145 -25.31 -3.34 -0.97
C GLU A 145 -24.59 -2.92 0.31
N ILE A 146 -25.36 -2.43 1.26
CA ILE A 146 -24.88 -2.10 2.60
C ILE A 146 -24.84 -3.40 3.41
N ASN A 147 -23.65 -3.80 3.85
CA ASN A 147 -23.51 -4.89 4.82
C ASN A 147 -23.96 -4.36 6.19
N PRO A 148 -25.01 -4.92 6.80
CA PRO A 148 -25.53 -4.43 8.08
C PRO A 148 -24.56 -4.62 9.25
N ASP A 149 -23.58 -5.54 9.13
CA ASP A 149 -22.58 -5.81 10.16
C ASP A 149 -21.42 -4.79 10.15
N ASN A 150 -21.38 -3.96 9.10
CA ASN A 150 -20.35 -2.93 8.95
C ASN A 150 -20.93 -1.52 9.20
N LEU A 151 -20.05 -0.58 9.58
CA LEU A 151 -20.42 0.81 9.75
C LEU A 151 -20.90 1.42 8.44
N SER A 152 -21.86 2.34 8.53
CA SER A 152 -22.42 3.06 7.38
C SER A 152 -22.85 4.48 7.77
N LEU A 153 -23.17 5.30 6.78
CA LEU A 153 -23.81 6.61 7.03
C LEU A 153 -25.28 6.51 7.51
N GLU A 154 -25.81 5.31 7.63
CA GLU A 154 -27.12 5.07 8.27
C GLU A 154 -27.02 4.99 9.80
N ASP A 155 -25.83 4.74 10.33
CA ASP A 155 -25.55 4.69 11.76
C ASP A 155 -25.47 6.12 12.37
N ASN A 156 -25.50 6.18 13.69
CA ASN A 156 -25.32 7.48 14.36
C ASN A 156 -23.83 7.84 14.42
N LEU A 157 -23.57 9.12 14.56
CA LEU A 157 -22.19 9.64 14.67
C LEU A 157 -21.41 8.96 15.80
N GLY A 158 -22.06 8.62 16.91
CA GLY A 158 -21.44 7.94 18.03
C GLY A 158 -21.01 6.52 17.72
N ASP A 159 -21.83 5.78 16.99
CA ASP A 159 -21.53 4.41 16.59
C ASP A 159 -20.26 4.35 15.75
N ILE A 160 -20.01 5.41 14.97
CA ILE A 160 -18.82 5.57 14.16
C ILE A 160 -17.64 6.08 15.00
N LEU A 161 -17.81 7.20 15.72
CA LEU A 161 -16.71 7.84 16.45
C LEU A 161 -16.17 7.00 17.60
N PHE A 162 -17.00 6.17 18.22
CA PHE A 162 -16.60 5.34 19.37
C PHE A 162 -16.30 3.89 19.00
N ASN A 163 -16.41 3.52 17.72
CA ASN A 163 -15.96 2.22 17.23
C ASN A 163 -14.45 2.08 17.44
N SER A 164 -14.02 0.93 17.93
CA SER A 164 -12.64 0.65 18.33
C SER A 164 -11.63 0.84 17.19
N GLU A 165 -11.99 0.40 16.00
CA GLU A 165 -11.13 0.51 14.81
C GLU A 165 -11.05 1.96 14.30
N VAL A 166 -12.17 2.70 14.30
CA VAL A 166 -12.18 4.13 13.94
C VAL A 166 -11.33 4.93 14.93
N GLN A 167 -11.43 4.65 16.22
CA GLN A 167 -10.60 5.27 17.25
C GLN A 167 -9.11 5.02 17.01
N ARG A 168 -8.75 3.79 16.69
CA ARG A 168 -7.38 3.39 16.32
C ARG A 168 -6.87 4.17 15.11
N LEU A 169 -7.69 4.28 14.07
CA LEU A 169 -7.36 5.00 12.84
C LEU A 169 -7.15 6.50 13.08
N ILE A 170 -8.04 7.13 13.86
CA ILE A 170 -7.93 8.56 14.21
C ILE A 170 -6.67 8.81 15.03
N LYS A 171 -6.39 7.96 16.02
CA LYS A 171 -5.17 8.05 16.83
C LYS A 171 -3.91 7.96 15.98
N ASN A 172 -3.87 7.00 15.06
CA ASN A 172 -2.70 6.76 14.21
C ASN A 172 -2.46 7.88 13.18
N HIS A 173 -3.52 8.48 12.63
CA HIS A 173 -3.39 9.48 11.56
C HIS A 173 -3.38 10.93 12.08
N ALA A 174 -4.14 11.21 13.12
CA ALA A 174 -4.27 12.57 13.67
C ALA A 174 -3.57 12.76 15.02
N GLY A 175 -3.10 11.68 15.65
CA GLY A 175 -2.46 11.74 16.97
C GLY A 175 -3.42 12.14 18.11
N VAL A 176 -4.73 12.12 17.87
CA VAL A 176 -5.78 12.53 18.83
C VAL A 176 -6.61 11.32 19.26
N THR A 177 -7.00 11.28 20.52
CA THR A 177 -8.02 10.35 21.03
C THR A 177 -9.33 11.10 21.25
N LEU A 178 -10.45 10.49 20.84
CA LEU A 178 -11.79 11.10 20.92
C LEU A 178 -12.51 10.80 22.25
N ASP A 179 -11.77 10.62 23.35
CA ASP A 179 -12.30 10.27 24.67
C ASP A 179 -12.93 11.47 25.43
N SER A 180 -13.15 12.59 24.75
CA SER A 180 -13.67 13.79 25.40
C SER A 180 -15.15 13.63 25.78
N PRO A 181 -15.53 13.91 27.05
CA PRO A 181 -16.92 13.92 27.48
C PRO A 181 -17.80 14.86 26.66
N VAL A 182 -17.21 15.88 26.01
CA VAL A 182 -17.91 16.86 25.15
C VAL A 182 -18.45 16.19 23.88
N LEU A 183 -17.86 15.07 23.43
CA LEU A 183 -18.31 14.36 22.23
C LEU A 183 -19.47 13.40 22.49
N LYS A 184 -19.74 13.01 23.73
CA LYS A 184 -20.84 12.10 24.08
C LYS A 184 -22.23 12.57 23.62
N PRO A 185 -22.59 13.85 23.73
CA PRO A 185 -23.89 14.34 23.23
C PRO A 185 -24.01 14.24 21.70
N LEU A 186 -22.88 14.33 20.96
CA LEU A 186 -22.86 14.23 19.51
C LEU A 186 -23.12 12.80 19.02
N GLY A 187 -22.97 11.82 19.91
CA GLY A 187 -23.13 10.41 19.59
C GLY A 187 -24.54 10.02 19.11
N LYS A 188 -25.56 10.80 19.45
CA LYS A 188 -26.95 10.55 19.04
C LYS A 188 -27.34 11.23 17.73
N ILE A 189 -26.41 11.88 17.05
CA ILE A 189 -26.68 12.58 15.78
C ILE A 189 -26.76 11.56 14.65
N PRO A 190 -27.94 11.43 13.98
CA PRO A 190 -28.03 10.54 12.82
C PRO A 190 -27.30 11.15 11.62
N LEU A 191 -26.43 10.39 10.97
CA LEU A 191 -25.67 10.87 9.81
C LEU A 191 -26.46 10.85 8.51
N LYS A 192 -27.44 9.97 8.37
CA LYS A 192 -28.26 9.85 7.15
C LYS A 192 -28.91 11.17 6.69
N PRO A 193 -29.51 12.02 7.55
CA PRO A 193 -30.02 13.33 7.11
C PRO A 193 -28.91 14.28 6.67
N ILE A 194 -27.77 14.26 7.36
CA ILE A 194 -26.63 15.14 7.07
C ILE A 194 -26.03 14.75 5.70
N SER A 195 -25.82 13.46 5.45
CA SER A 195 -25.30 12.97 4.17
C SER A 195 -26.21 13.32 2.99
N LYS A 196 -27.54 13.26 3.18
CA LYS A 196 -28.51 13.67 2.16
C LYS A 196 -28.43 15.17 1.84
N ILE A 197 -28.24 16.01 2.85
CA ILE A 197 -28.06 17.46 2.66
C ILE A 197 -26.73 17.73 1.96
N ALA A 198 -25.64 17.11 2.40
CA ALA A 198 -24.32 17.26 1.80
C ALA A 198 -24.33 16.85 0.32
N SER A 199 -24.99 15.74 -0.02
CA SER A 199 -25.14 15.30 -1.42
C SER A 199 -25.91 16.33 -2.28
N LYS A 200 -26.95 16.94 -1.75
CA LYS A 200 -27.70 18.02 -2.46
C LYS A 200 -26.88 19.29 -2.64
N LEU A 201 -25.90 19.54 -1.77
CA LEU A 201 -24.98 20.68 -1.86
C LEU A 201 -23.75 20.41 -2.75
N GLY A 202 -23.75 19.34 -3.50
CA GLY A 202 -22.66 18.98 -4.44
C GLY A 202 -21.56 18.10 -3.85
N ALA A 203 -21.70 17.65 -2.61
CA ALA A 203 -20.72 16.76 -1.96
C ALA A 203 -21.09 15.26 -2.09
N GLY A 204 -21.94 14.90 -3.06
CA GLY A 204 -22.43 13.53 -3.23
C GLY A 204 -21.32 12.49 -3.37
N GLU A 205 -20.26 12.82 -4.11
CA GLU A 205 -19.11 11.95 -4.29
C GLU A 205 -18.35 11.70 -2.97
N LEU A 206 -18.12 12.74 -2.18
CA LEU A 206 -17.49 12.62 -0.85
C LEU A 206 -18.34 11.80 0.13
N VAL A 207 -19.65 11.94 0.05
CA VAL A 207 -20.60 11.16 0.87
C VAL A 207 -20.54 9.68 0.48
N SER A 208 -20.54 9.38 -0.82
CA SER A 208 -20.38 8.00 -1.32
C SER A 208 -19.06 7.40 -0.87
N MET A 209 -17.95 8.11 -1.06
CA MET A 209 -16.62 7.66 -0.60
C MET A 209 -16.59 7.40 0.91
N GLY A 210 -17.19 8.29 1.69
CA GLY A 210 -17.26 8.14 3.14
C GLY A 210 -18.06 6.90 3.56
N ASN A 211 -19.23 6.66 2.94
CA ASN A 211 -20.02 5.48 3.23
C ASN A 211 -19.28 4.19 2.86
N GLN A 212 -18.66 4.23 1.73
CA GLN A 212 -17.87 3.11 1.27
C GLN A 212 -16.73 2.79 2.23
N PHE A 213 -16.01 3.79 2.73
CA PHE A 213 -14.98 3.61 3.75
C PHE A 213 -15.55 2.95 5.02
N LEU A 214 -16.67 3.44 5.52
CA LEU A 214 -17.35 2.89 6.71
C LEU A 214 -17.72 1.41 6.50
N GLN A 215 -18.11 1.02 5.29
CA GLN A 215 -18.44 -0.35 4.95
C GLN A 215 -17.25 -1.32 4.99
N THR A 216 -16.03 -0.84 5.20
CA THR A 216 -14.85 -1.69 5.45
C THR A 216 -14.66 -2.00 6.93
N ILE A 217 -15.34 -1.30 7.83
CA ILE A 217 -15.16 -1.36 9.28
C ILE A 217 -16.35 -2.10 9.90
N LYS A 218 -16.08 -3.14 10.68
CA LYS A 218 -17.10 -3.88 11.43
C LYS A 218 -17.63 -3.05 12.58
N LYS A 219 -18.90 -3.23 12.89
CA LYS A 219 -19.51 -2.72 14.14
C LYS A 219 -18.92 -3.49 15.32
N ASP A 220 -18.68 -2.77 16.43
CA ASP A 220 -18.23 -3.38 17.69
C ASP A 220 -19.32 -4.22 18.33
#